data_40c4299651c3be8ae101c75d462ef7cc
#
_entry.id   40c4299651c3be8ae101c75d462ef7cc
#
_cell.length_a   1.000
_cell.length_b   1.000
_cell.length_c   1.000
_cell.angle_alpha   90.00
_cell.angle_beta   90.00
_cell.angle_gamma   90.00
#
_symmetry.space_group_name_H-M   'P 1'
#
loop_
_entity.id
_entity.type
_entity.pdbx_description
1 polymer ?
#
loop_
_entity_poly.entity_id
_entity_poly.type
_entity_poly.pdbx_seq_one_letter_code
_entity_poly.pdbx_strand_id
1 'polypeptide(L)'
;GLVSKTFSDETFREEVDAVVDRLSKAAPLAIGEMKRNFVNAENMPLRDYIELETERHSRTGASADSREAFHAFVEKREPKFQGR
;
A
#
# COMPACT_ATOMS: atom_id res chain seq x y z
N GLY A 1 4.74 -18.75 -2.41
CA GLY A 1 5.09 -17.45 -1.83
C GLY A 1 6.03 -16.60 -2.69
N LEU A 2 6.62 -17.15 -3.75
CA LEU A 2 7.47 -16.38 -4.68
C LEU A 2 6.66 -15.64 -5.75
N VAL A 3 5.47 -16.13 -6.06
CA VAL A 3 4.58 -15.55 -7.08
C VAL A 3 3.19 -15.37 -6.47
N SER A 4 2.63 -14.18 -6.58
CA SER A 4 1.31 -13.85 -6.03
C SER A 4 0.17 -14.41 -6.87
N LYS A 5 0.31 -14.36 -8.19
CA LYS A 5 -0.68 -14.84 -9.17
C LYS A 5 -0.01 -15.29 -10.46
N THR A 6 -0.63 -16.24 -11.13
CA THR A 6 -0.30 -16.64 -12.50
C THR A 6 -1.54 -16.43 -13.38
N PHE A 7 -1.32 -16.03 -14.60
CA PHE A 7 -2.39 -15.77 -15.57
C PHE A 7 -2.14 -16.60 -16.83
N SER A 8 -3.19 -16.93 -17.58
CA SER A 8 -3.03 -17.54 -18.91
C SER A 8 -2.54 -16.50 -19.91
N ASP A 9 -1.88 -16.93 -20.98
CA ASP A 9 -1.38 -16.02 -22.01
C ASP A 9 -2.50 -15.18 -22.65
N GLU A 10 -3.70 -15.76 -22.77
CA GLU A 10 -4.87 -15.10 -23.37
C GLU A 10 -5.37 -13.92 -22.52
N THR A 11 -5.31 -14.03 -21.18
CA THR A 11 -5.82 -13.02 -20.25
C THR A 11 -4.74 -12.18 -19.62
N PHE A 12 -3.46 -12.49 -19.85
CA PHE A 12 -2.32 -11.88 -19.15
C PHE A 12 -2.35 -10.35 -19.16
N ARG A 13 -2.56 -9.75 -20.33
CA ARG A 13 -2.56 -8.29 -20.48
C ARG A 13 -3.68 -7.64 -19.65
N GLU A 14 -4.89 -8.15 -19.77
CA GLU A 14 -6.06 -7.62 -19.06
C GLU A 14 -5.89 -7.74 -17.54
N GLU A 15 -5.43 -8.89 -17.07
CA GLU A 15 -5.21 -9.14 -15.64
C GLU A 15 -4.08 -8.27 -15.06
N VAL A 16 -3.01 -8.05 -15.81
CA VAL A 16 -1.93 -7.15 -15.41
C VAL A 16 -2.41 -5.70 -15.37
N ASP A 17 -3.15 -5.25 -16.37
CA ASP A 17 -3.71 -3.90 -16.42
C ASP A 17 -4.67 -3.65 -15.23
N ALA A 18 -5.46 -4.64 -14.84
CA ALA A 18 -6.30 -4.58 -13.63
C ALA A 18 -5.49 -4.44 -12.33
N VAL A 19 -4.35 -5.14 -12.22
CA VAL A 19 -3.45 -4.99 -11.07
C VAL A 19 -2.83 -3.60 -11.04
N VAL A 20 -2.36 -3.09 -12.18
CA VAL A 20 -1.77 -1.75 -12.31
C VAL A 20 -2.79 -0.67 -11.97
N ASP A 21 -4.01 -0.76 -12.49
CA ASP A 21 -5.09 0.19 -12.19
C ASP A 21 -5.39 0.24 -10.68
N ARG A 22 -5.51 -0.92 -10.03
CA ARG A 22 -5.71 -0.99 -8.58
C ARG A 22 -4.56 -0.35 -7.79
N LEU A 23 -3.31 -0.61 -8.17
CA LEU A 23 -2.14 -0.04 -7.50
C LEU A 23 -2.05 1.47 -7.73
N SER A 24 -2.40 1.96 -8.92
CA SER A 24 -2.39 3.39 -9.24
C SER A 24 -3.41 4.21 -8.42
N LYS A 25 -4.48 3.56 -7.96
CA LYS A 25 -5.52 4.15 -7.10
C LYS A 25 -5.25 3.97 -5.60
N ALA A 26 -4.20 3.24 -5.22
CA ALA A 26 -3.86 3.03 -3.81
C ALA A 26 -3.26 4.29 -3.17
N ALA A 27 -3.31 4.37 -1.83
CA ALA A 27 -2.77 5.49 -1.06
C ALA A 27 -1.24 5.60 -1.24
N PRO A 28 -0.71 6.64 -1.93
CA PRO A 28 0.70 6.65 -2.31
C PRO A 28 1.65 6.77 -1.12
N LEU A 29 1.26 7.49 -0.07
CA LEU A 29 2.06 7.55 1.17
C LEU A 29 2.21 6.17 1.82
N ALA A 30 1.12 5.43 1.97
CA ALA A 30 1.14 4.11 2.58
C ALA A 30 1.98 3.12 1.76
N ILE A 31 1.81 3.09 0.43
CA ILE A 31 2.61 2.25 -0.48
C ILE A 31 4.10 2.64 -0.40
N GLY A 32 4.42 3.93 -0.35
CA GLY A 32 5.79 4.42 -0.21
C GLY A 32 6.45 3.95 1.09
N GLU A 33 5.75 4.06 2.22
CA GLU A 33 6.29 3.60 3.51
C GLU A 33 6.38 2.07 3.59
N MET A 34 5.42 1.32 3.04
CA MET A 34 5.54 -0.14 2.92
C MET A 34 6.80 -0.58 2.16
N LYS A 35 7.09 0.05 1.02
CA LYS A 35 8.32 -0.24 0.25
C LYS A 35 9.58 0.02 1.06
N ARG A 36 9.63 1.13 1.80
CA ARG A 36 10.74 1.44 2.71
C ARG A 36 10.85 0.42 3.85
N ASN A 37 9.72 -0.04 4.38
CA ASN A 37 9.68 -1.07 5.41
C ASN A 37 10.30 -2.37 4.92
N PHE A 38 9.97 -2.85 3.72
CA PHE A 38 10.58 -4.06 3.15
C PHE A 38 12.11 -3.93 3.05
N VAL A 39 12.62 -2.83 2.52
CA VAL A 39 14.07 -2.60 2.39
C VAL A 39 14.76 -2.58 3.76
N ASN A 40 14.14 -1.95 4.76
CA ASN A 40 14.72 -1.86 6.10
C ASN A 40 14.69 -3.20 6.85
N ALA A 41 13.63 -3.99 6.68
CA ALA A 41 13.48 -5.28 7.33
C ALA A 41 14.63 -6.27 6.97
N GLU A 42 15.23 -6.11 5.79
CA GLU A 42 16.36 -6.94 5.36
C GLU A 42 17.68 -6.57 6.04
N ASN A 43 17.80 -5.35 6.58
CA ASN A 43 19.08 -4.75 6.96
C ASN A 43 19.16 -4.31 8.43
N MET A 44 18.15 -4.58 9.25
CA MET A 44 18.14 -4.15 10.65
C MET A 44 17.54 -5.20 11.59
N PRO A 45 17.91 -5.16 12.90
CA PRO A 45 17.34 -6.04 13.90
C PRO A 45 15.81 -5.87 14.00
N LEU A 46 15.10 -6.97 14.25
CA LEU A 46 13.64 -6.96 14.30
C LEU A 46 13.05 -5.92 15.27
N ARG A 47 13.67 -5.72 16.42
CA ARG A 47 13.22 -4.74 17.41
C ARG A 47 13.23 -3.32 16.84
N ASP A 48 14.36 -2.92 16.26
CA ASP A 48 14.56 -1.59 15.68
C ASP A 48 13.63 -1.38 14.48
N TYR A 49 13.41 -2.45 13.70
CA TYR A 49 12.45 -2.45 12.60
C TYR A 49 11.01 -2.20 13.09
N ILE A 50 10.57 -2.85 14.17
CA ILE A 50 9.21 -2.65 14.71
C ILE A 50 9.01 -1.21 15.21
N GLU A 51 10.03 -0.63 15.86
CA GLU A 51 9.97 0.77 16.31
C GLU A 51 9.82 1.73 15.11
N LEU A 52 10.63 1.52 14.07
CA LEU A 52 10.58 2.30 12.83
C LEU A 52 9.24 2.15 12.08
N GLU A 53 8.72 0.92 11.98
CA GLU A 53 7.42 0.66 11.35
C GLU A 53 6.28 1.35 12.12
N THR A 54 6.32 1.33 13.45
CA THR A 54 5.33 2.00 14.30
C THR A 54 5.33 3.52 14.08
N GLU A 55 6.52 4.14 13.98
CA GLU A 55 6.65 5.57 13.67
C GLU A 55 6.04 5.90 12.30
N ARG A 56 6.37 5.12 11.28
CA ARG A 56 5.86 5.29 9.92
C ARG A 56 4.35 5.09 9.84
N HIS A 57 3.84 4.09 10.53
CA HIS A 57 2.40 3.83 10.62
C HIS A 57 1.66 5.01 11.26
N SER A 58 2.19 5.55 12.36
CA SER A 58 1.62 6.73 13.02
C SER A 58 1.57 7.94 12.09
N ARG A 59 2.63 8.16 11.31
CA ARG A 59 2.71 9.26 10.33
C ARG A 59 1.70 9.08 9.19
N THR A 60 1.60 7.89 8.61
CA THR A 60 0.60 7.63 7.57
C THR A 60 -0.82 7.69 8.10
N GLY A 61 -1.06 7.23 9.33
CA GLY A 61 -2.35 7.33 10.02
C GLY A 61 -2.83 8.76 10.25
N ALA A 62 -1.91 9.71 10.41
CA ALA A 62 -2.22 11.14 10.56
C ALA A 62 -2.49 11.86 9.23
N SER A 63 -2.29 11.21 8.08
CA SER A 63 -2.42 11.79 6.74
C SER A 63 -3.86 12.15 6.37
N ALA A 64 -4.03 13.01 5.36
CA ALA A 64 -5.34 13.27 4.76
C ALA A 64 -5.90 12.02 4.06
N ASP A 65 -5.04 11.21 3.44
CA ASP A 65 -5.43 9.96 2.81
C ASP A 65 -5.99 8.94 3.81
N SER A 66 -5.47 8.90 5.04
CA SER A 66 -6.02 8.05 6.09
C SER A 66 -7.44 8.47 6.50
N ARG A 67 -7.69 9.77 6.61
CA ARG A 67 -9.03 10.31 6.89
C ARG A 67 -9.99 10.03 5.72
N GLU A 68 -9.53 10.21 4.49
CA GLU A 68 -10.30 9.88 3.29
C GLU A 68 -10.67 8.39 3.25
N ALA A 69 -9.72 7.50 3.56
CA ALA A 69 -9.97 6.06 3.64
C ALA A 69 -11.10 5.73 4.64
N PHE A 70 -11.06 6.36 5.83
CA PHE A 70 -12.10 6.18 6.84
C PHE A 70 -13.47 6.68 6.36
N HIS A 71 -13.55 7.88 5.78
CA HIS A 71 -14.80 8.43 5.26
C HIS A 71 -15.36 7.57 4.12
N ALA A 72 -14.51 7.19 3.16
CA ALA A 72 -14.90 6.34 2.04
C ALA A 72 -15.46 4.99 2.51
N PHE A 73 -14.83 4.39 3.53
CA PHE A 73 -15.29 3.14 4.13
C PHE A 73 -16.68 3.29 4.77
N VAL A 74 -16.89 4.33 5.56
CA VAL A 74 -18.20 4.61 6.22
C VAL A 74 -19.29 4.89 5.18
N GLU A 75 -18.96 5.66 4.15
CA GLU A 75 -19.87 6.05 3.07
C GLU A 75 -20.04 4.97 1.99
N LYS A 76 -19.29 3.85 2.06
CA LYS A 76 -19.29 2.74 1.10
C LYS A 76 -19.02 3.19 -0.34
N ARG A 77 -18.05 4.08 -0.49
CA ARG A 77 -17.58 4.59 -1.79
C ARG A 77 -16.09 4.33 -1.99
N GLU A 78 -15.62 4.47 -3.21
CA GLU A 78 -14.19 4.45 -3.52
C GLU A 78 -13.47 5.67 -2.92
N PRO A 79 -12.30 5.47 -2.27
CA PRO A 79 -11.49 6.57 -1.76
C PRO A 79 -10.77 7.32 -2.89
N LYS A 80 -10.50 8.61 -2.66
CA LYS A 80 -9.75 9.47 -3.59
C LYS A 80 -8.48 9.97 -2.91
N PHE A 81 -7.44 9.19 -2.99
CA PHE A 81 -6.15 9.50 -2.37
C PHE A 81 -5.38 10.59 -3.11
N GLN A 82 -4.65 11.41 -2.36
CA GLN A 82 -3.91 12.57 -2.87
C GLN A 82 -2.42 12.56 -2.48
N GLY A 83 -1.98 11.56 -1.70
CA GLY A 83 -0.59 11.46 -1.27
C GLY A 83 -0.18 12.43 -0.15
N ARG A 84 -1.10 12.86 0.67
CA ARG A 84 -0.85 13.83 1.75
C ARG A 84 -1.66 13.58 3.02
#